data_fee350851850e2dc0dfc2b5e2c88b651
#
_entry.id   fee350851850e2dc0dfc2b5e2c88b651
#
_cell.length_a   1.000
_cell.length_b   1.000
_cell.length_c   1.000
_cell.angle_alpha   90.00
_cell.angle_beta   90.00
_cell.angle_gamma   90.00
#
_symmetry.space_group_name_H-M   'P 1'
#
loop_
_entity.id
_entity.type
_entity.pdbx_description
1 polymer ?
#
loop_
_entity_poly.entity_id
_entity_poly.type
_entity_poly.pdbx_seq_one_letter_code
_entity_poly.pdbx_strand_id
1 'polypeptide(L)'
;MEIILKEDVDKLGHKDDLVNVKDGYARNYLIPNNLAVIATTSAKKMHEEIKRQRAHKEEKVKNQALEIAKKLENKTLTIGAKTSTTGKIFGSVNTIQIAEKLQAEGFEIERKNINITDDQIKEVGKYKATIKLHKEVTVEIELDVVSE
;
A
#
# COMPACT_ATOMS: atom_id res chain seq x y z
N MET A 1 -25.29 -20.89 15.67
CA MET A 1 -24.43 -20.09 16.61
C MET A 1 -23.75 -19.01 15.81
N GLU A 2 -23.84 -17.78 16.28
CA GLU A 2 -23.08 -16.66 15.71
C GLU A 2 -21.68 -16.61 16.30
N ILE A 3 -20.71 -16.48 15.45
CA ILE A 3 -19.28 -16.38 15.78
C ILE A 3 -18.62 -15.23 15.04
N ILE A 4 -17.52 -14.74 15.60
CA ILE A 4 -16.64 -13.74 14.96
C ILE A 4 -15.36 -14.44 14.58
N LEU A 5 -14.98 -14.36 13.31
CA LEU A 5 -13.74 -14.96 12.79
C LEU A 5 -12.52 -14.14 13.23
N LYS A 6 -11.48 -14.82 13.71
CA LYS A 6 -10.18 -14.21 14.04
C LYS A 6 -9.20 -14.23 12.88
N GLU A 7 -9.40 -15.15 11.96
CA GLU A 7 -8.58 -15.35 10.77
C GLU A 7 -9.47 -15.65 9.56
N ASP A 8 -8.91 -15.57 8.37
CA ASP A 8 -9.61 -15.94 7.16
C ASP A 8 -9.85 -17.44 7.13
N VAL A 9 -11.10 -17.84 6.98
CA VAL A 9 -11.51 -19.26 6.89
C VAL A 9 -12.15 -19.51 5.55
N ASP A 10 -11.59 -20.43 4.79
CA ASP A 10 -12.13 -20.83 3.49
C ASP A 10 -13.59 -21.23 3.59
N LYS A 11 -14.40 -20.74 2.67
CA LYS A 11 -15.86 -20.98 2.56
C LYS A 11 -16.72 -20.41 3.69
N LEU A 12 -16.15 -19.71 4.65
CA LEU A 12 -16.89 -19.04 5.72
C LEU A 12 -16.84 -17.52 5.63
N GLY A 13 -15.65 -16.95 5.49
CA GLY A 13 -15.47 -15.51 5.45
C GLY A 13 -14.07 -15.08 5.83
N HIS A 14 -13.89 -13.76 5.93
CA HIS A 14 -12.64 -13.13 6.25
C HIS A 14 -12.52 -12.83 7.75
N LYS A 15 -11.33 -12.50 8.16
CA LYS A 15 -11.05 -12.02 9.51
C LYS A 15 -11.98 -10.89 9.91
N ASP A 16 -12.47 -10.95 11.12
CA ASP A 16 -13.40 -10.00 11.71
C ASP A 16 -14.83 -10.03 11.12
N ASP A 17 -15.18 -11.08 10.38
CA ASP A 17 -16.55 -11.28 9.91
C ASP A 17 -17.42 -11.96 10.98
N LEU A 18 -18.66 -11.49 11.06
CA LEU A 18 -19.70 -12.13 11.87
C LEU A 18 -20.43 -13.16 11.01
N VAL A 19 -20.32 -14.45 11.34
CA VAL A 19 -20.92 -15.54 10.58
C VAL A 19 -21.75 -16.44 11.46
N ASN A 20 -22.79 -17.03 10.89
CA ASN A 20 -23.64 -18.01 11.57
C ASN A 20 -23.28 -19.41 11.10
N VAL A 21 -22.88 -20.27 12.02
CA VAL A 21 -22.47 -21.65 11.76
C VAL A 21 -23.20 -22.63 12.69
N LYS A 22 -23.13 -23.91 12.35
CA LYS A 22 -23.67 -24.97 13.21
C LYS A 22 -22.89 -25.03 14.52
N ASP A 23 -23.61 -25.22 15.63
CA ASP A 23 -23.04 -25.24 17.00
C ASP A 23 -21.89 -26.24 17.16
N GLY A 24 -22.05 -27.44 16.59
CA GLY A 24 -20.98 -28.45 16.64
C GLY A 24 -19.73 -28.06 15.91
N TYR A 25 -19.85 -27.42 14.76
CA TYR A 25 -18.70 -26.95 13.99
C TYR A 25 -17.95 -25.82 14.71
N ALA A 26 -18.68 -24.88 15.26
CA ALA A 26 -18.09 -23.80 16.06
C ALA A 26 -17.35 -24.32 17.29
N ARG A 27 -18.01 -25.15 18.10
CA ARG A 27 -17.47 -25.65 19.39
C ARG A 27 -16.37 -26.69 19.24
N ASN A 28 -16.42 -27.52 18.21
CA ASN A 28 -15.49 -28.65 18.04
C ASN A 28 -14.29 -28.32 17.17
N TYR A 29 -14.41 -27.33 16.30
CA TYR A 29 -13.37 -26.99 15.31
C TYR A 29 -12.90 -25.54 15.40
N LEU A 30 -13.80 -24.58 15.19
CA LEU A 30 -13.41 -23.17 15.06
C LEU A 30 -12.87 -22.57 16.35
N ILE A 31 -13.55 -22.79 17.47
CA ILE A 31 -13.17 -22.24 18.77
C ILE A 31 -11.92 -22.93 19.34
N PRO A 32 -11.79 -24.27 19.35
CA PRO A 32 -10.59 -24.95 19.84
C PRO A 32 -9.33 -24.61 19.05
N ASN A 33 -9.46 -24.40 17.74
CA ASN A 33 -8.36 -23.98 16.86
C ASN A 33 -8.08 -22.48 16.91
N ASN A 34 -8.78 -21.75 17.74
CA ASN A 34 -8.63 -20.29 17.89
C ASN A 34 -8.94 -19.47 16.63
N LEU A 35 -9.68 -20.06 15.70
CA LEU A 35 -10.11 -19.45 14.43
C LEU A 35 -11.30 -18.50 14.60
N ALA A 36 -12.09 -18.69 15.67
CA ALA A 36 -13.26 -17.86 15.95
C ALA A 36 -13.54 -17.75 17.45
N VAL A 37 -14.36 -16.77 17.78
CA VAL A 37 -14.90 -16.58 19.15
C VAL A 37 -16.42 -16.49 19.09
N ILE A 38 -17.07 -16.85 20.20
CA ILE A 38 -18.53 -16.73 20.30
C ILE A 38 -18.92 -15.26 20.23
N ALA A 39 -19.88 -14.94 19.37
CA ALA A 39 -20.42 -13.60 19.22
C ALA A 39 -21.42 -13.27 20.35
N THR A 40 -20.90 -13.03 21.55
CA THR A 40 -21.69 -12.50 22.66
C THR A 40 -22.00 -11.02 22.42
N THR A 41 -22.97 -10.47 23.16
CA THR A 41 -23.30 -9.02 23.08
C THR A 41 -22.09 -8.15 23.36
N SER A 42 -21.26 -8.53 24.34
CA SER A 42 -20.02 -7.83 24.65
C SER A 42 -18.97 -7.98 23.55
N ALA A 43 -18.81 -9.17 22.97
CA ALA A 43 -17.90 -9.43 21.85
C ALA A 43 -18.32 -8.65 20.59
N LYS A 44 -19.60 -8.57 20.29
CA LYS A 44 -20.14 -7.77 19.17
C LYS A 44 -19.83 -6.29 19.33
N LYS A 45 -20.06 -5.73 20.53
CA LYS A 45 -19.74 -4.32 20.84
C LYS A 45 -18.25 -4.03 20.69
N MET A 46 -17.41 -4.89 21.22
CA MET A 46 -15.95 -4.77 21.09
C MET A 46 -15.50 -4.85 19.64
N HIS A 47 -16.08 -5.77 18.87
CA HIS A 47 -15.81 -5.92 17.43
C HIS A 47 -16.23 -4.68 16.63
N GLU A 48 -17.41 -4.12 16.88
CA GLU A 48 -17.86 -2.89 16.25
C GLU A 48 -16.95 -1.70 16.57
N GLU A 49 -16.49 -1.59 17.80
CA GLU A 49 -15.55 -0.55 18.23
C GLU A 49 -14.20 -0.69 17.52
N ILE A 50 -13.64 -1.91 17.45
CA ILE A 50 -12.39 -2.19 16.74
C ILE A 50 -12.55 -1.87 15.24
N LYS A 51 -13.66 -2.26 14.64
CA LYS A 51 -13.96 -1.98 13.23
C LYS A 51 -14.05 -0.48 12.96
N ARG A 52 -14.70 0.26 13.85
CA ARG A 52 -14.80 1.73 13.78
C ARG A 52 -13.42 2.40 13.90
N GLN A 53 -12.58 1.95 14.84
CA GLN A 53 -11.21 2.47 15.01
C GLN A 53 -10.34 2.18 13.79
N ARG A 54 -10.45 0.99 13.20
CA ARG A 54 -9.73 0.64 11.97
C ARG A 54 -10.17 1.50 10.80
N ALA A 55 -11.47 1.67 10.59
CA ALA A 55 -12.00 2.53 9.54
C ALA A 55 -11.49 3.96 9.69
N HIS A 56 -11.46 4.50 10.90
CA HIS A 56 -10.93 5.83 11.17
C HIS A 56 -9.42 5.95 10.88
N LYS A 57 -8.63 4.94 11.24
CA LYS A 57 -7.20 4.89 10.92
C LYS A 57 -6.96 4.80 9.40
N GLU A 58 -7.71 3.94 8.71
CA GLU A 58 -7.63 3.82 7.25
C GLU A 58 -7.99 5.13 6.55
N GLU A 59 -9.02 5.81 7.02
CA GLU A 59 -9.41 7.12 6.51
C GLU A 59 -8.31 8.17 6.70
N LYS A 60 -7.68 8.21 7.87
CA LYS A 60 -6.51 9.10 8.12
C LYS A 60 -5.36 8.81 7.18
N VAL A 61 -4.98 7.53 7.02
CA VAL A 61 -3.92 7.11 6.11
C VAL A 61 -4.26 7.46 4.67
N LYS A 62 -5.51 7.26 4.26
CA LYS A 62 -5.99 7.63 2.93
C LYS A 62 -5.90 9.14 2.70
N ASN A 63 -6.33 9.96 3.66
CA ASN A 63 -6.25 11.42 3.58
C ASN A 63 -4.80 11.90 3.49
N GLN A 64 -3.90 11.35 4.29
CA GLN A 64 -2.46 11.64 4.21
C GLN A 64 -1.89 11.26 2.84
N ALA A 65 -2.26 10.09 2.33
CA ALA A 65 -1.86 9.66 0.99
C ALA A 65 -2.38 10.60 -0.10
N LEU A 66 -3.62 11.09 0.01
CA LEU A 66 -4.19 12.05 -0.93
C LEU A 66 -3.48 13.42 -0.87
N GLU A 67 -3.09 13.89 0.30
CA GLU A 67 -2.30 15.12 0.43
C GLU A 67 -0.92 15.00 -0.21
N ILE A 68 -0.24 13.88 0.02
CA ILE A 68 1.04 13.58 -0.62
C ILE A 68 0.86 13.46 -2.13
N ALA A 69 -0.20 12.80 -2.59
CA ALA A 69 -0.54 12.67 -3.99
C ALA A 69 -0.68 14.04 -4.68
N LYS A 70 -1.44 14.95 -4.09
CA LYS A 70 -1.61 16.31 -4.63
C LYS A 70 -0.30 17.10 -4.70
N LYS A 71 0.60 16.87 -3.76
CA LYS A 71 1.93 17.52 -3.76
C LYS A 71 2.85 16.94 -4.84
N LEU A 72 2.73 15.63 -5.10
CA LEU A 72 3.54 14.93 -6.10
C LEU A 72 3.04 15.14 -7.53
N GLU A 73 1.73 15.23 -7.74
CA GLU A 73 1.12 15.40 -9.07
C GLU A 73 1.64 16.62 -9.83
N ASN A 74 2.02 17.67 -9.11
CA ASN A 74 2.51 18.93 -9.68
C ASN A 74 4.04 19.03 -9.69
N LYS A 75 4.76 17.95 -9.35
CA LYS A 75 6.22 17.95 -9.28
C LYS A 75 6.84 17.12 -10.40
N THR A 76 7.87 17.70 -11.00
CA THR A 76 8.79 16.98 -11.87
C THR A 76 10.04 16.64 -11.08
N LEU A 77 10.38 15.36 -10.99
CA LEU A 77 11.54 14.90 -10.26
C LEU A 77 12.76 14.88 -11.19
N THR A 78 13.74 15.73 -10.91
CA THR A 78 14.99 15.76 -11.67
C THR A 78 16.00 14.79 -11.08
N ILE A 79 16.45 13.84 -11.89
CA ILE A 79 17.45 12.84 -11.51
C ILE A 79 18.71 13.07 -12.33
N GLY A 80 19.83 13.35 -11.64
CA GLY A 80 21.14 13.42 -12.27
C GLY A 80 21.71 12.01 -12.49
N ALA A 81 22.15 11.73 -13.71
CA ALA A 81 22.81 10.49 -14.07
C ALA A 81 24.07 10.76 -14.87
N LYS A 82 25.11 9.97 -14.63
CA LYS A 82 26.34 10.04 -15.44
C LYS A 82 26.05 9.49 -16.82
N THR A 83 26.26 10.30 -17.83
CA THR A 83 26.00 9.94 -19.23
C THR A 83 27.27 9.89 -20.06
N SER A 84 27.25 9.06 -21.10
CA SER A 84 28.24 9.08 -22.17
C SER A 84 28.03 10.30 -23.09
N THR A 85 29.01 10.59 -23.93
CA THR A 85 28.93 11.62 -24.97
C THR A 85 27.78 11.43 -25.97
N THR A 86 27.22 10.24 -26.04
CA THR A 86 26.06 9.87 -26.89
C THR A 86 24.71 10.00 -26.20
N GLY A 87 24.66 10.49 -24.95
CA GLY A 87 23.41 10.63 -24.19
C GLY A 87 22.93 9.36 -23.47
N LYS A 88 23.66 8.27 -23.56
CA LYS A 88 23.36 7.03 -22.85
C LYS A 88 23.89 7.09 -21.42
N ILE A 89 23.09 6.63 -20.47
CA ILE A 89 23.42 6.60 -19.05
C ILE A 89 24.39 5.43 -18.79
N PHE A 90 25.45 5.68 -18.02
CA PHE A 90 26.27 4.63 -17.46
C PHE A 90 25.51 3.90 -16.34
N GLY A 91 24.90 2.79 -16.68
CA GLY A 91 23.98 2.07 -15.81
C GLY A 91 22.53 2.33 -16.15
N SER A 92 21.64 2.22 -15.18
CA SER A 92 20.22 2.46 -15.30
C SER A 92 19.69 3.24 -14.09
N VAL A 93 18.70 4.08 -14.31
CA VAL A 93 17.97 4.72 -13.21
C VAL A 93 17.02 3.69 -12.62
N ASN A 94 17.25 3.35 -11.35
CA ASN A 94 16.46 2.37 -10.62
C ASN A 94 15.45 3.05 -9.69
N THR A 95 14.45 2.29 -9.28
CA THR A 95 13.46 2.72 -8.27
C THR A 95 14.10 3.17 -6.96
N ILE A 96 15.31 2.67 -6.65
CA ILE A 96 16.09 3.07 -5.47
C ILE A 96 16.49 4.54 -5.55
N GLN A 97 17.00 4.99 -6.68
CA GLN A 97 17.41 6.40 -6.88
C GLN A 97 16.21 7.34 -6.82
N ILE A 98 15.07 6.92 -7.35
CA ILE A 98 13.83 7.67 -7.27
C ILE A 98 13.36 7.78 -5.82
N ALA A 99 13.40 6.69 -5.07
CA ALA A 99 13.06 6.67 -3.65
C ALA A 99 13.98 7.59 -2.82
N GLU A 100 15.28 7.56 -3.07
CA GLU A 100 16.26 8.42 -2.40
C GLU A 100 16.02 9.90 -2.70
N LYS A 101 15.72 10.25 -3.93
CA LYS A 101 15.38 11.63 -4.31
C LYS A 101 14.08 12.11 -3.67
N LEU A 102 13.05 11.26 -3.65
CA LEU A 102 11.80 11.56 -2.97
C LEU A 102 11.99 11.72 -1.46
N GLN A 103 12.82 10.90 -0.86
CA GLN A 103 13.17 11.01 0.56
C GLN A 103 13.93 12.31 0.86
N ALA A 104 14.83 12.73 -0.02
CA ALA A 104 15.54 14.02 0.09
C ALA A 104 14.59 15.22 0.01
N GLU A 105 13.48 15.11 -0.71
CA GLU A 105 12.42 16.11 -0.79
C GLU A 105 11.40 16.06 0.38
N GLY A 106 11.56 15.10 1.29
CA GLY A 106 10.70 14.92 2.47
C GLY A 106 9.54 13.97 2.29
N PHE A 107 9.54 13.15 1.23
CA PHE A 107 8.53 12.12 1.00
C PHE A 107 9.09 10.75 1.34
N GLU A 108 8.59 10.12 2.39
CA GLU A 108 8.94 8.75 2.76
C GLU A 108 8.13 7.77 1.92
N ILE A 109 8.70 7.35 0.79
CA ILE A 109 8.05 6.39 -0.12
C ILE A 109 8.97 5.19 -0.28
N GLU A 110 8.44 4.01 -0.03
CA GLU A 110 9.17 2.77 -0.23
C GLU A 110 9.34 2.45 -1.73
N ARG A 111 10.51 1.96 -2.09
CA ARG A 111 10.82 1.52 -3.48
C ARG A 111 9.82 0.52 -4.06
N LYS A 112 9.18 -0.29 -3.21
CA LYS A 112 8.17 -1.27 -3.61
C LYS A 112 6.92 -0.62 -4.21
N ASN A 113 6.66 0.61 -3.82
CA ASN A 113 5.49 1.37 -4.23
C ASN A 113 5.74 2.21 -5.49
N ILE A 114 6.98 2.18 -6.00
CA ILE A 114 7.39 2.94 -7.19
C ILE A 114 7.48 1.97 -8.37
N ASN A 115 6.68 2.22 -9.38
CA ASN A 115 6.73 1.50 -10.66
C ASN A 115 7.14 2.47 -11.76
N ILE A 116 8.16 2.11 -12.52
CA ILE A 116 8.60 2.86 -13.68
C ILE A 116 7.88 2.30 -14.89
N THR A 117 7.33 3.14 -15.74
CA THR A 117 6.60 2.72 -16.95
C THR A 117 7.53 2.00 -17.94
N ASP A 118 8.80 2.41 -17.99
CA ASP A 118 9.83 1.75 -18.75
C ASP A 118 10.73 0.95 -17.80
N ASP A 119 10.90 -0.34 -18.04
CA ASP A 119 11.64 -1.28 -17.17
C ASP A 119 13.07 -0.83 -16.85
N GLN A 120 13.70 -0.09 -17.73
CA GLN A 120 15.05 0.46 -17.53
C GLN A 120 15.22 1.80 -18.24
N ILE A 121 15.51 2.84 -17.48
CA ILE A 121 15.88 4.15 -18.04
C ILE A 121 17.38 4.13 -18.37
N LYS A 122 17.69 4.11 -19.63
CA LYS A 122 19.09 4.05 -20.14
C LYS A 122 19.54 5.31 -20.87
N GLU A 123 18.64 6.23 -21.13
CA GLU A 123 18.91 7.46 -21.88
C GLU A 123 18.38 8.68 -21.11
N VAL A 124 18.97 9.83 -21.39
CA VAL A 124 18.49 11.12 -20.87
C VAL A 124 17.15 11.47 -21.49
N GLY A 125 16.19 11.90 -20.70
CA GLY A 125 14.88 12.28 -21.21
C GLY A 125 13.81 12.35 -20.12
N LYS A 126 12.59 12.56 -20.56
CA LYS A 126 11.40 12.59 -19.70
C LYS A 126 10.76 11.22 -19.66
N TYR A 127 10.56 10.72 -18.45
CA TYR A 127 9.91 9.44 -18.18
C TYR A 127 8.78 9.63 -17.19
N LYS A 128 7.93 8.65 -17.08
CA LYS A 128 6.84 8.61 -16.12
C LYS A 128 7.03 7.48 -15.13
N ALA A 129 6.81 7.78 -13.86
CA ALA A 129 6.78 6.77 -12.80
C ALA A 129 5.43 6.82 -12.09
N THR A 130 4.94 5.65 -11.75
CA THR A 130 3.70 5.49 -11.00
C THR A 130 4.05 5.17 -9.55
N ILE A 131 3.54 5.97 -8.63
CA ILE A 131 3.73 5.77 -7.19
C ILE A 131 2.41 5.33 -6.57
N LYS A 132 2.43 4.17 -5.94
CA LYS A 132 1.29 3.65 -5.20
C LYS A 132 1.40 4.04 -3.74
N LEU A 133 0.68 5.06 -3.33
CA LEU A 133 0.67 5.56 -1.95
C LEU A 133 -0.28 4.78 -1.04
N HIS A 134 -1.40 4.33 -1.59
CA HIS A 134 -2.42 3.56 -0.88
C HIS A 134 -3.06 2.57 -1.86
N LYS A 135 -3.85 1.62 -1.35
CA LYS A 135 -4.59 0.64 -2.18
C LYS A 135 -5.45 1.32 -3.25
N GLU A 136 -5.99 2.49 -2.94
CA GLU A 136 -6.86 3.27 -3.83
C GLU A 136 -6.21 4.55 -4.37
N VAL A 137 -5.01 4.90 -3.90
CA VAL A 137 -4.32 6.14 -4.27
C VAL A 137 -3.05 5.81 -5.03
N THR A 138 -3.06 6.14 -6.31
CA THR A 138 -1.92 5.99 -7.22
C THR A 138 -1.67 7.32 -7.91
N VAL A 139 -0.41 7.73 -7.99
CA VAL A 139 0.01 9.01 -8.59
C VAL A 139 1.05 8.75 -9.66
N GLU A 140 0.91 9.44 -10.79
CA GLU A 140 1.93 9.50 -11.83
C GLU A 140 2.77 10.76 -11.64
N ILE A 141 4.08 10.61 -11.62
CA ILE A 141 5.04 11.70 -11.60
C ILE A 141 5.88 11.70 -12.87
N GLU A 142 6.28 12.87 -13.29
CA GLU A 142 7.24 13.02 -14.39
C GLU A 142 8.67 12.98 -13.83
N LEU A 143 9.49 12.15 -14.45
CA LEU A 143 10.92 12.06 -14.16
C LEU A 143 11.68 12.76 -15.28
N ASP A 144 12.50 13.72 -14.93
CA ASP A 144 13.42 14.36 -15.87
C ASP A 144 14.84 13.87 -15.57
N VAL A 145 15.34 13.02 -16.44
CA VAL A 145 16.70 12.48 -16.34
C VAL A 145 17.65 13.37 -17.09
N VAL A 146 18.54 14.01 -16.35
CA VAL A 146 19.55 14.93 -16.87
C VAL A 146 20.95 14.34 -16.75
N SER A 147 21.82 14.79 -17.61
CA SER A 147 23.25 14.46 -17.55
C SER A 147 23.90 15.23 -16.41
N GLU A 148 24.62 14.53 -15.58
CA GLU A 148 25.40 15.08 -14.47
C GLU A 148 26.87 15.25 -14.84
#